data_e457c3ce03bd3cfa14703e222b34d27f
#
_entry.id   e457c3ce03bd3cfa14703e222b34d27f
#
_cell.length_a   1.000
_cell.length_b   1.000
_cell.length_c   1.000
_cell.angle_alpha   90.00
_cell.angle_beta   90.00
_cell.angle_gamma   90.00
#
_symmetry.space_group_name_H-M   'P 1'
#
loop_
_entity.id
_entity.type
_entity.pdbx_description
1 polymer ?
#
loop_
_entity_poly.entity_id
_entity_poly.type
_entity_poly.pdbx_seq_one_letter_code
_entity_poly.pdbx_strand_id
1 'polypeptide(L)'
;MGFGKWIGGLVGFMAGGPLGALAGFAIGSLFDGNGQNNNSSYENQAYGQRNSFMFSLLVMASYIIKADGKVMHSEMEFVRRFLRVNFGEAAVTEGNQILLNLFERRKQMDAQSPSAFKNTIFECGMQIKQHMSYEERLQLLNFLAQIAKSDGNVCSAEIEALKEVAVSMGLSTKEVESMLNLGGNSLEEA
;
A
#
# COMPACT_ATOMS: atom_id res chain seq x y z
N MET A 1 -8.14 7.57 -18.89
CA MET A 1 -8.11 6.32 -19.65
C MET A 1 -7.33 5.18 -18.99
N GLY A 2 -7.03 5.28 -17.71
CA GLY A 2 -6.25 4.28 -16.98
C GLY A 2 -7.04 3.23 -16.19
N PHE A 3 -8.26 3.53 -15.81
CA PHE A 3 -9.02 2.73 -14.83
C PHE A 3 -9.44 1.34 -15.31
N GLY A 4 -9.74 1.17 -16.60
CA GLY A 4 -10.10 -0.14 -17.14
C GLY A 4 -9.00 -1.19 -17.04
N LYS A 5 -7.74 -0.76 -17.02
CA LYS A 5 -6.57 -1.63 -16.85
C LYS A 5 -6.42 -2.13 -15.41
N TRP A 6 -6.80 -1.31 -14.44
CA TRP A 6 -6.78 -1.66 -13.04
C TRP A 6 -7.78 -2.77 -12.70
N ILE A 7 -8.98 -2.70 -13.25
CA ILE A 7 -10.03 -3.67 -12.97
C ILE A 7 -9.69 -5.05 -13.52
N GLY A 8 -9.24 -5.11 -14.78
CA GLY A 8 -8.92 -6.40 -15.41
C GLY A 8 -7.81 -7.16 -14.70
N GLY A 9 -6.86 -6.43 -14.12
CA GLY A 9 -5.73 -7.03 -13.44
C GLY A 9 -5.97 -7.40 -11.97
N LEU A 10 -6.89 -6.72 -11.32
CA LEU A 10 -7.27 -6.99 -9.94
C LEU A 10 -8.12 -8.25 -9.79
N VAL A 11 -8.80 -8.67 -10.85
CA VAL A 11 -9.73 -9.80 -10.83
C VAL A 11 -9.04 -11.14 -10.55
N GLY A 12 -7.78 -11.31 -10.95
CA GLY A 12 -7.06 -12.57 -10.73
C GLY A 12 -6.48 -12.74 -9.33
N PHE A 13 -5.95 -11.68 -8.76
CA PHE A 13 -5.23 -11.72 -7.47
C PHE A 13 -6.10 -11.32 -6.29
N MET A 14 -7.01 -10.36 -6.49
CA MET A 14 -7.79 -9.73 -5.45
C MET A 14 -9.30 -9.98 -5.56
N ALA A 15 -9.74 -10.95 -6.37
CA ALA A 15 -11.14 -11.23 -6.60
C ALA A 15 -11.93 -11.63 -5.35
N GLY A 16 -11.26 -11.74 -4.23
CA GLY A 16 -11.86 -12.00 -2.92
C GLY A 16 -10.99 -11.45 -1.81
N GLY A 17 -11.52 -11.44 -0.61
CA GLY A 17 -10.79 -11.04 0.58
C GLY A 17 -10.71 -9.54 0.81
N PRO A 18 -9.94 -9.14 1.83
CA PRO A 18 -9.89 -7.75 2.31
C PRO A 18 -9.30 -6.77 1.28
N LEU A 19 -8.31 -7.19 0.49
CA LEU A 19 -7.75 -6.34 -0.57
C LEU A 19 -8.80 -6.07 -1.67
N GLY A 20 -9.58 -7.07 -2.05
CA GLY A 20 -10.67 -6.90 -3.01
C GLY A 20 -11.75 -5.95 -2.52
N ALA A 21 -12.10 -6.02 -1.25
CA ALA A 21 -13.07 -5.12 -0.64
C ALA A 21 -12.58 -3.65 -0.64
N LEU A 22 -11.33 -3.42 -0.28
CA LEU A 22 -10.73 -2.09 -0.34
C LEU A 22 -10.58 -1.58 -1.78
N ALA A 23 -10.24 -2.46 -2.72
CA ALA A 23 -10.16 -2.13 -4.14
C ALA A 23 -11.53 -1.71 -4.68
N GLY A 24 -12.58 -2.43 -4.32
CA GLY A 24 -13.96 -2.08 -4.69
C GLY A 24 -14.35 -0.69 -4.21
N PHE A 25 -13.96 -0.31 -3.02
CA PHE A 25 -14.20 1.03 -2.50
C PHE A 25 -13.29 2.08 -3.17
N ALA A 26 -11.98 1.86 -3.14
CA ALA A 26 -11.00 2.88 -3.56
C ALA A 26 -11.02 3.14 -5.07
N ILE A 27 -11.34 2.12 -5.86
CA ILE A 27 -11.39 2.20 -7.32
C ILE A 27 -12.83 2.37 -7.80
N GLY A 28 -13.79 1.72 -7.14
CA GLY A 28 -15.21 1.78 -7.49
C GLY A 28 -15.78 3.20 -7.48
N SER A 29 -15.37 4.01 -6.51
CA SER A 29 -15.78 5.43 -6.45
C SER A 29 -15.28 6.27 -7.63
N LEU A 30 -14.26 5.80 -8.35
CA LEU A 30 -13.75 6.45 -9.55
C LEU A 30 -14.57 6.07 -10.81
N PHE A 31 -15.39 5.00 -10.70
CA PHE A 31 -16.24 4.50 -11.79
C PHE A 31 -17.67 5.01 -11.80
N ASP A 32 -18.15 5.48 -10.68
CA ASP A 32 -19.52 6.08 -10.61
C ASP A 32 -19.70 7.26 -11.58
N GLY A 33 -18.64 7.67 -12.26
CA GLY A 33 -18.66 8.75 -13.25
C GLY A 33 -18.67 8.33 -14.72
N ASN A 34 -18.43 7.06 -15.09
CA ASN A 34 -18.45 6.69 -16.52
C ASN A 34 -18.50 5.19 -16.74
N GLY A 35 -19.57 4.71 -17.35
CA GLY A 35 -19.81 3.30 -17.61
C GLY A 35 -19.06 2.72 -18.80
N GLN A 36 -18.82 1.44 -18.70
CA GLN A 36 -18.61 0.41 -19.72
C GLN A 36 -17.36 0.44 -20.61
N ASN A 37 -16.56 -0.63 -20.56
CA ASN A 37 -16.52 -1.67 -21.60
C ASN A 37 -15.53 -2.80 -21.29
N ASN A 38 -16.02 -4.03 -21.47
CA ASN A 38 -15.26 -5.27 -21.52
C ASN A 38 -14.45 -5.37 -22.81
N ASN A 39 -13.20 -5.81 -22.72
CA ASN A 39 -12.57 -6.85 -23.54
C ASN A 39 -11.04 -6.78 -23.53
N SER A 40 -10.41 -7.83 -23.04
CA SER A 40 -9.25 -8.50 -23.63
C SER A 40 -8.47 -9.28 -22.56
N SER A 41 -8.45 -10.61 -22.73
CA SER A 41 -8.11 -11.55 -21.66
C SER A 41 -6.64 -12.01 -21.60
N TYR A 42 -5.76 -11.62 -22.48
CA TYR A 42 -4.39 -12.17 -22.51
C TYR A 42 -3.24 -11.18 -22.25
N GLU A 43 -3.41 -9.91 -22.54
CA GLU A 43 -2.46 -8.86 -22.12
C GLU A 43 -2.63 -8.49 -20.64
N ASN A 44 -3.70 -8.97 -20.01
CA ASN A 44 -4.12 -8.57 -18.69
C ASN A 44 -3.36 -9.25 -17.53
N GLN A 45 -2.66 -10.37 -17.73
CA GLN A 45 -2.03 -11.08 -16.62
C GLN A 45 -0.76 -10.39 -16.11
N ALA A 46 0.12 -9.93 -16.98
CA ALA A 46 1.32 -9.21 -16.58
C ALA A 46 1.00 -7.81 -16.01
N TYR A 47 0.03 -7.12 -16.65
CA TYR A 47 -0.52 -5.87 -16.12
C TYR A 47 -1.25 -6.09 -14.79
N GLY A 48 -1.93 -7.22 -14.66
CA GLY A 48 -2.65 -7.59 -13.46
C GLY A 48 -1.77 -7.77 -12.24
N GLN A 49 -0.66 -8.48 -12.36
CA GLN A 49 0.30 -8.67 -11.29
C GLN A 49 0.95 -7.35 -10.86
N ARG A 50 1.33 -6.53 -11.83
CA ARG A 50 1.93 -5.22 -11.59
C ARG A 50 0.96 -4.26 -10.89
N ASN A 51 -0.29 -4.23 -11.32
CA ASN A 51 -1.33 -3.40 -10.72
C ASN A 51 -1.72 -3.90 -9.34
N SER A 52 -1.75 -5.20 -9.12
CA SER A 52 -1.98 -5.81 -7.81
C SER A 52 -0.88 -5.47 -6.82
N PHE A 53 0.38 -5.52 -7.25
CA PHE A 53 1.52 -5.09 -6.44
C PHE A 53 1.39 -3.61 -6.07
N MET A 54 1.13 -2.75 -7.05
CA MET A 54 0.97 -1.32 -6.83
C MET A 54 -0.22 -1.00 -5.90
N PHE A 55 -1.35 -1.67 -6.06
CA PHE A 55 -2.50 -1.49 -5.17
C PHE A 55 -2.20 -1.93 -3.74
N SER A 56 -1.57 -3.10 -3.56
CA SER A 56 -1.13 -3.59 -2.26
C SER A 56 -0.18 -2.60 -1.58
N LEU A 57 0.75 -2.04 -2.35
CA LEU A 57 1.67 -1.03 -1.89
C LEU A 57 0.95 0.25 -1.44
N LEU A 58 -0.04 0.72 -2.20
CA LEU A 58 -0.84 1.90 -1.85
C LEU A 58 -1.70 1.66 -0.61
N VAL A 59 -2.27 0.47 -0.44
CA VAL A 59 -3.04 0.09 0.76
C VAL A 59 -2.16 0.17 2.00
N MET A 60 -0.99 -0.45 1.95
CA MET A 60 -0.05 -0.43 3.08
C MET A 60 0.54 0.96 3.30
N ALA A 61 0.84 1.70 2.24
CA ALA A 61 1.30 3.09 2.32
C ALA A 61 0.26 4.00 3.00
N SER A 62 -1.02 3.83 2.72
CA SER A 62 -2.08 4.61 3.35
C SER A 62 -2.09 4.44 4.87
N TYR A 63 -1.80 3.23 5.35
CA TYR A 63 -1.71 2.93 6.78
C TYR A 63 -0.49 3.59 7.43
N ILE A 64 0.68 3.51 6.78
CA ILE A 64 1.92 4.11 7.28
C ILE A 64 1.83 5.65 7.30
N ILE A 65 1.40 6.26 6.20
CA ILE A 65 1.30 7.72 6.06
C ILE A 65 0.36 8.33 7.11
N LYS A 66 -0.71 7.63 7.46
CA LYS A 66 -1.69 8.09 8.45
C LYS A 66 -1.43 7.57 9.87
N ALA A 67 -0.30 6.93 10.14
CA ALA A 67 -0.02 6.31 11.42
C ALA A 67 -0.05 7.29 12.60
N ASP A 68 0.47 8.50 12.41
CA ASP A 68 0.46 9.57 13.41
C ASP A 68 -0.76 10.50 13.30
N GLY A 69 -1.69 10.21 12.40
CA GLY A 69 -2.89 11.02 12.13
C GLY A 69 -2.67 12.19 11.19
N LYS A 70 -1.44 12.44 10.76
CA LYS A 70 -1.08 13.52 9.83
C LYS A 70 -0.63 12.93 8.50
N VAL A 71 -0.78 13.70 7.43
CA VAL A 71 -0.25 13.36 6.11
C VAL A 71 0.83 14.38 5.78
N MET A 72 2.06 13.93 5.69
CA MET A 72 3.18 14.80 5.37
C MET A 72 3.33 14.97 3.87
N HIS A 73 3.65 16.18 3.43
CA HIS A 73 3.86 16.49 2.03
C HIS A 73 5.02 15.66 1.43
N SER A 74 6.09 15.48 2.18
CA SER A 74 7.26 14.70 1.78
C SER A 74 6.93 13.22 1.50
N GLU A 75 6.07 12.61 2.31
CA GLU A 75 5.62 11.24 2.12
C GLU A 75 4.81 11.10 0.83
N MET A 76 3.87 12.01 0.60
CA MET A 76 3.06 12.02 -0.62
C MET A 76 3.91 12.28 -1.87
N GLU A 77 4.88 13.17 -1.80
CA GLU A 77 5.82 13.43 -2.90
C GLU A 77 6.70 12.21 -3.19
N PHE A 78 7.14 11.51 -2.15
CA PHE A 78 7.91 10.27 -2.32
C PHE A 78 7.09 9.21 -3.08
N VAL A 79 5.83 9.00 -2.69
CA VAL A 79 4.92 8.06 -3.35
C VAL A 79 4.70 8.47 -4.81
N ARG A 80 4.41 9.74 -5.08
CA ARG A 80 4.22 10.24 -6.45
C ARG A 80 5.44 10.00 -7.33
N ARG A 81 6.62 10.30 -6.82
CA ARG A 81 7.89 10.08 -7.54
C ARG A 81 8.09 8.60 -7.84
N PHE A 82 7.85 7.74 -6.86
CA PHE A 82 7.95 6.29 -7.04
C PHE A 82 6.98 5.79 -8.11
N LEU A 83 5.74 6.22 -8.07
CA LEU A 83 4.72 5.85 -9.06
C LEU A 83 5.13 6.32 -10.47
N ARG A 84 5.63 7.54 -10.57
CA ARG A 84 6.08 8.09 -11.86
C ARG A 84 7.20 7.28 -12.46
N VAL A 85 8.22 6.96 -11.68
CA VAL A 85 9.41 6.23 -12.15
C VAL A 85 9.07 4.78 -12.52
N ASN A 86 8.23 4.11 -11.75
CA ASN A 86 7.99 2.67 -11.90
C ASN A 86 6.75 2.34 -12.74
N PHE A 87 5.76 3.22 -12.78
CA PHE A 87 4.45 2.94 -13.41
C PHE A 87 4.00 4.02 -14.40
N GLY A 88 4.72 5.13 -14.52
CA GLY A 88 4.44 6.21 -15.45
C GLY A 88 3.51 7.30 -14.87
N GLU A 89 3.35 8.38 -15.64
CA GLU A 89 2.63 9.59 -15.19
C GLU A 89 1.14 9.33 -14.90
N ALA A 90 0.49 8.46 -15.70
CA ALA A 90 -0.91 8.10 -15.47
C ALA A 90 -1.12 7.48 -14.09
N ALA A 91 -0.18 6.66 -13.61
CA ALA A 91 -0.22 6.03 -12.31
C ALA A 91 -0.12 7.04 -11.15
N VAL A 92 0.50 8.19 -11.36
CA VAL A 92 0.60 9.25 -10.34
C VAL A 92 -0.78 9.78 -9.99
N THR A 93 -1.56 10.14 -10.98
CA THR A 93 -2.93 10.67 -10.78
C THR A 93 -3.84 9.62 -10.15
N GLU A 94 -3.83 8.41 -10.70
CA GLU A 94 -4.66 7.30 -10.23
C GLU A 94 -4.27 6.88 -8.81
N GLY A 95 -2.98 6.68 -8.57
CA GLY A 95 -2.45 6.27 -7.27
C GLY A 95 -2.70 7.31 -6.18
N ASN A 96 -2.56 8.59 -6.51
CA ASN A 96 -2.89 9.68 -5.58
C ASN A 96 -4.37 9.65 -5.18
N GLN A 97 -5.26 9.47 -6.15
CA GLN A 97 -6.70 9.38 -5.88
C GLN A 97 -7.04 8.13 -5.05
N ILE A 98 -6.42 6.99 -5.34
CA ILE A 98 -6.59 5.77 -4.56
C ILE A 98 -6.17 6.00 -3.10
N LEU A 99 -5.02 6.65 -2.86
CA LEU A 99 -4.58 6.99 -1.50
C LEU A 99 -5.59 7.87 -0.76
N LEU A 100 -6.10 8.91 -1.40
CA LEU A 100 -7.10 9.80 -0.80
C LEU A 100 -8.38 9.05 -0.44
N ASN A 101 -8.83 8.16 -1.31
CA ASN A 101 -10.00 7.31 -1.07
C ASN A 101 -9.75 6.32 0.08
N LEU A 102 -8.54 5.79 0.21
CA LEU A 102 -8.17 4.92 1.33
C LEU A 102 -8.13 5.68 2.65
N PHE A 103 -7.65 6.91 2.68
CA PHE A 103 -7.69 7.75 3.87
C PHE A 103 -9.13 8.02 4.31
N GLU A 104 -10.02 8.29 3.37
CA GLU A 104 -11.45 8.48 3.65
C GLU A 104 -12.08 7.18 4.16
N ARG A 105 -11.74 6.04 3.56
CA ARG A 105 -12.23 4.73 4.01
C ARG A 105 -11.79 4.42 5.45
N ARG A 106 -10.54 4.71 5.79
CA ARG A 106 -10.04 4.57 7.16
C ARG A 106 -10.89 5.37 8.14
N LYS A 107 -11.13 6.63 7.81
CA LYS A 107 -11.95 7.52 8.64
C LYS A 107 -13.35 6.96 8.87
N GLN A 108 -14.00 6.47 7.82
CA GLN A 108 -15.33 5.86 7.90
C GLN A 108 -15.33 4.59 8.74
N MET A 109 -14.37 3.71 8.54
CA MET A 109 -14.28 2.43 9.25
C MET A 109 -14.00 2.65 10.74
N ASP A 110 -13.06 3.51 11.08
CA ASP A 110 -12.69 3.78 12.47
C ASP A 110 -13.77 4.55 13.23
N ALA A 111 -14.62 5.30 12.52
CA ALA A 111 -15.80 5.93 13.10
C ALA A 111 -16.88 4.91 13.51
N GLN A 112 -16.97 3.78 12.79
CA GLN A 112 -17.91 2.70 13.11
C GLN A 112 -17.40 1.77 14.20
N SER A 113 -16.11 1.45 14.17
CA SER A 113 -15.48 0.56 15.15
C SER A 113 -14.01 0.93 15.30
N PRO A 114 -13.53 1.18 16.54
CA PRO A 114 -12.13 1.46 16.78
C PRO A 114 -11.23 0.34 16.23
N SER A 115 -10.14 0.73 15.57
CA SER A 115 -9.17 -0.19 14.96
C SER A 115 -9.71 -1.06 13.80
N ALA A 116 -10.88 -0.74 13.25
CA ALA A 116 -11.45 -1.49 12.13
C ALA A 116 -10.52 -1.48 10.92
N PHE A 117 -9.95 -0.32 10.57
CA PHE A 117 -9.01 -0.22 9.46
C PHE A 117 -7.71 -0.97 9.73
N LYS A 118 -7.17 -0.88 10.94
CA LYS A 118 -5.98 -1.63 11.38
C LYS A 118 -6.17 -3.14 11.22
N ASN A 119 -7.31 -3.66 11.64
CA ASN A 119 -7.63 -5.08 11.49
C ASN A 119 -7.71 -5.48 10.02
N THR A 120 -8.33 -4.65 9.20
CA THR A 120 -8.38 -4.87 7.73
C THR A 120 -7.00 -4.87 7.11
N ILE A 121 -6.11 -3.96 7.52
CA ILE A 121 -4.71 -3.93 7.07
C ILE A 121 -3.99 -5.22 7.44
N PHE A 122 -4.20 -5.73 8.64
CA PHE A 122 -3.60 -7.01 9.06
C PHE A 122 -4.07 -8.17 8.18
N GLU A 123 -5.35 -8.25 7.88
CA GLU A 123 -5.92 -9.24 6.97
C GLU A 123 -5.37 -9.09 5.54
N CYS A 124 -5.20 -7.85 5.07
CA CYS A 124 -4.56 -7.57 3.78
C CYS A 124 -3.10 -8.08 3.76
N GLY A 125 -2.37 -7.88 4.83
CA GLY A 125 -1.00 -8.41 4.98
C GLY A 125 -0.95 -9.92 4.89
N MET A 126 -1.88 -10.62 5.51
CA MET A 126 -2.00 -12.07 5.41
C MET A 126 -2.31 -12.53 3.99
N GLN A 127 -3.17 -11.81 3.28
CA GLN A 127 -3.47 -12.10 1.87
C GLN A 127 -2.23 -11.89 0.98
N ILE A 128 -1.47 -10.81 1.20
CA ILE A 128 -0.20 -10.52 0.52
C ILE A 128 0.80 -11.66 0.78
N LYS A 129 0.91 -12.12 2.02
CA LYS A 129 1.78 -13.25 2.40
C LYS A 129 1.48 -14.51 1.60
N GLN A 130 0.21 -14.79 1.31
CA GLN A 130 -0.21 -15.98 0.58
C GLN A 130 0.10 -15.89 -0.92
N HIS A 131 0.14 -14.70 -1.50
CA HIS A 131 0.21 -14.49 -2.96
C HIS A 131 1.54 -13.92 -3.46
N MET A 132 2.33 -13.31 -2.58
CA MET A 132 3.62 -12.73 -2.94
C MET A 132 4.79 -13.54 -2.39
N SER A 133 5.88 -13.59 -3.15
CA SER A 133 7.12 -14.20 -2.70
C SER A 133 7.73 -13.42 -1.52
N TYR A 134 8.66 -14.03 -0.81
CA TYR A 134 9.40 -13.37 0.26
C TYR A 134 10.09 -12.10 -0.23
N GLU A 135 10.73 -12.17 -1.40
CA GLU A 135 11.43 -11.04 -2.00
C GLU A 135 10.49 -9.87 -2.33
N GLU A 136 9.33 -10.17 -2.91
CA GLU A 136 8.32 -9.15 -3.22
C GLU A 136 7.80 -8.47 -1.96
N ARG A 137 7.54 -9.25 -0.91
CA ARG A 137 7.11 -8.71 0.39
C ARG A 137 8.20 -7.85 1.03
N LEU A 138 9.45 -8.27 0.92
CA LEU A 138 10.58 -7.51 1.44
C LEU A 138 10.77 -6.19 0.68
N GLN A 139 10.64 -6.19 -0.65
CA GLN A 139 10.65 -4.98 -1.46
C GLN A 139 9.53 -4.01 -1.08
N LEU A 140 8.33 -4.54 -0.85
CA LEU A 140 7.18 -3.76 -0.42
C LEU A 140 7.46 -3.11 0.94
N LEU A 141 7.96 -3.86 1.90
CA LEU A 141 8.33 -3.35 3.23
C LEU A 141 9.42 -2.28 3.13
N ASN A 142 10.45 -2.50 2.31
CA ASN A 142 11.52 -1.52 2.09
C ASN A 142 10.97 -0.20 1.54
N PHE A 143 10.05 -0.27 0.60
CA PHE A 143 9.39 0.92 0.07
C PHE A 143 8.63 1.69 1.16
N LEU A 144 7.89 0.98 2.01
CA LEU A 144 7.15 1.58 3.12
C LEU A 144 8.11 2.25 4.13
N ALA A 145 9.24 1.62 4.42
CA ALA A 145 10.28 2.20 5.26
C ALA A 145 10.86 3.49 4.67
N GLN A 146 11.05 3.54 3.35
CA GLN A 146 11.51 4.75 2.66
C GLN A 146 10.50 5.88 2.68
N ILE A 147 9.20 5.58 2.61
CA ILE A 147 8.14 6.58 2.80
C ILE A 147 8.30 7.23 4.18
N ALA A 148 8.37 6.42 5.23
CA ALA A 148 8.53 6.91 6.59
C ALA A 148 9.80 7.74 6.78
N LYS A 149 10.88 7.41 6.08
CA LYS A 149 12.16 8.14 6.14
C LYS A 149 12.19 9.40 5.28
N SER A 150 11.19 9.65 4.48
CA SER A 150 11.22 10.69 3.43
C SER A 150 11.35 12.12 3.97
N ASP A 151 10.91 12.37 5.19
CA ASP A 151 11.05 13.68 5.85
C ASP A 151 12.29 13.79 6.76
N GLY A 152 13.08 12.71 6.86
CA GLY A 152 14.29 12.65 7.68
C GLY A 152 14.05 12.21 9.13
N ASN A 153 12.81 12.14 9.59
CA ASN A 153 12.45 11.74 10.96
C ASN A 153 11.34 10.69 10.93
N VAL A 154 11.61 9.54 11.50
CA VAL A 154 10.61 8.49 11.63
C VAL A 154 10.03 8.53 13.04
N CYS A 155 8.74 8.78 13.15
CA CYS A 155 8.09 8.84 14.48
C CYS A 155 7.76 7.42 15.00
N SER A 156 7.50 7.35 16.32
CA SER A 156 7.18 6.08 16.98
C SER A 156 5.95 5.40 16.38
N ALA A 157 4.93 6.18 16.00
CA ALA A 157 3.71 5.65 15.39
C ALA A 157 3.97 5.00 14.04
N GLU A 158 4.85 5.56 13.22
CA GLU A 158 5.26 4.99 11.93
C GLU A 158 6.08 3.72 12.12
N ILE A 159 6.99 3.69 13.10
CA ILE A 159 7.77 2.48 13.42
C ILE A 159 6.83 1.35 13.84
N GLU A 160 5.88 1.62 14.72
CA GLU A 160 4.89 0.63 15.14
C GLU A 160 4.05 0.13 13.95
N ALA A 161 3.57 1.04 13.10
CA ALA A 161 2.79 0.69 11.92
C ALA A 161 3.61 -0.18 10.94
N LEU A 162 4.88 0.14 10.71
CA LEU A 162 5.79 -0.67 9.89
C LEU A 162 5.99 -2.08 10.47
N LYS A 163 6.17 -2.19 11.78
CA LYS A 163 6.29 -3.49 12.46
C LYS A 163 5.01 -4.32 12.36
N GLU A 164 3.86 -3.70 12.53
CA GLU A 164 2.56 -4.35 12.38
C GLU A 164 2.35 -4.88 10.94
N VAL A 165 2.65 -4.06 9.95
CA VAL A 165 2.57 -4.45 8.54
C VAL A 165 3.54 -5.59 8.23
N ALA A 166 4.79 -5.50 8.69
CA ALA A 166 5.79 -6.55 8.50
C ALA A 166 5.31 -7.89 9.05
N VAL A 167 4.85 -7.92 10.29
CA VAL A 167 4.33 -9.14 10.94
C VAL A 167 3.14 -9.70 10.17
N SER A 168 2.21 -8.85 9.73
CA SER A 168 1.05 -9.29 8.96
C SER A 168 1.44 -9.96 7.64
N MET A 169 2.51 -9.48 7.01
CA MET A 169 3.06 -10.06 5.78
C MET A 169 4.01 -11.25 6.02
N GLY A 170 4.15 -11.71 7.27
CA GLY A 170 5.03 -12.81 7.61
C GLY A 170 6.52 -12.45 7.61
N LEU A 171 6.84 -11.16 7.78
CA LEU A 171 8.20 -10.66 7.92
C LEU A 171 8.51 -10.38 9.40
N SER A 172 9.77 -10.24 9.71
CA SER A 172 10.23 -10.01 11.08
C SER A 172 10.33 -8.51 11.39
N THR A 173 10.12 -8.12 12.64
CA THR A 173 10.34 -6.75 13.10
C THR A 173 11.79 -6.31 12.98
N LYS A 174 12.73 -7.27 13.01
CA LYS A 174 14.16 -6.99 12.79
C LYS A 174 14.45 -6.45 11.39
N GLU A 175 13.68 -6.87 10.40
CA GLU A 175 13.81 -6.35 9.04
C GLU A 175 13.43 -4.86 8.99
N VAL A 176 12.40 -4.46 9.74
CA VAL A 176 12.03 -3.04 9.90
C VAL A 176 13.17 -2.26 10.56
N GLU A 177 13.69 -2.76 11.66
CA GLU A 177 14.79 -2.13 12.40
C GLU A 177 16.04 -1.97 11.53
N SER A 178 16.37 -2.98 10.74
CA SER A 178 17.46 -2.93 9.79
C SER A 178 17.24 -1.88 8.70
N MET A 179 16.06 -1.83 8.11
CA MET A 179 15.72 -0.86 7.07
C MET A 179 15.72 0.58 7.57
N LEU A 180 15.35 0.79 8.83
CA LEU A 180 15.36 2.10 9.48
C LEU A 180 16.69 2.44 10.15
N ASN A 181 17.67 1.53 10.13
CA ASN A 181 18.98 1.66 10.81
C ASN A 181 18.86 1.88 12.33
N LEU A 182 17.84 1.29 12.96
CA LEU A 182 17.61 1.42 14.41
C LEU A 182 18.58 0.57 15.25
N GLY A 183 19.24 -0.43 14.63
CA GLY A 183 20.20 -1.32 15.29
C GLY A 183 21.68 -0.98 15.05
N GLY A 184 21.97 0.09 14.27
CA GLY A 184 23.32 0.38 13.79
C GLY A 184 24.26 1.09 14.76
N ASN A 185 23.77 1.57 15.90
CA ASN A 185 24.57 2.38 16.83
C ASN A 185 25.19 1.60 18.01
N SER A 186 25.02 0.28 18.06
CA SER A 186 25.58 -0.51 19.17
C SER A 186 26.90 -1.20 18.85
N LEU A 187 27.44 -1.05 17.64
CA LEU A 187 28.69 -1.68 17.23
C LEU A 187 29.86 -0.72 17.00
N GLU A 188 29.64 0.60 17.11
CA GLU A 188 30.71 1.58 16.99
C GLU A 188 31.25 2.11 18.33
N GLU A 189 30.72 1.65 19.46
CA GLU A 189 31.23 2.00 20.80
C GLU A 189 31.89 0.81 21.51
N ALA A 190 32.49 -0.07 20.78
CA ALA A 190 33.30 -1.11 21.40
C ALA A 190 34.74 -1.01 20.90
#